data_722e9e7bf488b7d476a5f7023d60e1fe
#
_entry.id   722e9e7bf488b7d476a5f7023d60e1fe
#
_cell.length_a   1.000
_cell.length_b   1.000
_cell.length_c   1.000
_cell.angle_alpha   90.00
_cell.angle_beta   90.00
_cell.angle_gamma   90.00
#
_symmetry.space_group_name_H-M   'P 1'
#
loop_
_entity.id
_entity.type
_entity.pdbx_description
1 polymer ?
#
loop_
_entity_poly.entity_id
_entity_poly.type
_entity_poly.pdbx_seq_one_letter_code
_entity_poly.pdbx_strand_id
1 'polypeptide(L)'
;LQSALLGLAAIVLWIALDPWMPRTGARDNTFPFATAFELGMVPGILSIAFRMFGAVVVVPVVEELFWRGFLMRTIIKPEFEEVPLGTFQPLSFYVTTVAFALVHVEFGSATLFGLIAGWWFCRTKSIRAVMILHAAANLGLAVYVLLTRNWFLW
;
A
#
# COMPACT_ATOMS: atom_id res chain seq x y z
N LEU A 1 -12.64 -12.29 -3.75
CA LEU A 1 -13.32 -11.25 -4.51
C LEU A 1 -13.50 -9.97 -3.67
N GLN A 2 -14.11 -10.03 -2.47
CA GLN A 2 -14.40 -8.87 -1.61
C GLN A 2 -13.13 -8.05 -1.30
N SER A 3 -12.01 -8.69 -0.95
CA SER A 3 -10.74 -7.99 -0.68
C SER A 3 -10.25 -7.19 -1.88
N ALA A 4 -10.32 -7.75 -3.08
CA ALA A 4 -9.91 -7.05 -4.30
C ALA A 4 -10.82 -5.85 -4.62
N LEU A 5 -12.12 -6.02 -4.47
CA LEU A 5 -13.08 -4.92 -4.68
C LEU A 5 -12.87 -3.79 -3.66
N LEU A 6 -12.61 -4.14 -2.39
CA LEU A 6 -12.31 -3.16 -1.36
C LEU A 6 -10.98 -2.44 -1.64
N GLY A 7 -9.96 -3.15 -2.12
CA GLY A 7 -8.69 -2.55 -2.53
C GLY A 7 -8.85 -1.56 -3.69
N LEU A 8 -9.63 -1.93 -4.71
CA LEU A 8 -9.95 -1.01 -5.82
C LEU A 8 -10.75 0.21 -5.35
N ALA A 9 -11.70 0.04 -4.43
CA ALA A 9 -12.43 1.18 -3.84
C ALA A 9 -11.49 2.07 -3.01
N ALA A 10 -10.59 1.48 -2.23
CA ALA A 10 -9.63 2.22 -1.42
C ALA A 10 -8.68 3.06 -2.27
N ILE A 11 -8.21 2.55 -3.42
CA ILE A 11 -7.33 3.33 -4.29
C ILE A 11 -8.07 4.43 -5.05
N VAL A 12 -9.34 4.23 -5.40
CA VAL A 12 -10.17 5.32 -5.96
C VAL A 12 -10.30 6.45 -4.94
N LEU A 13 -10.55 6.14 -3.67
CA LEU A 13 -10.58 7.13 -2.59
C LEU A 13 -9.23 7.81 -2.40
N TRP A 14 -8.12 7.06 -2.41
CA TRP A 14 -6.77 7.63 -2.34
C TRP A 14 -6.56 8.67 -3.43
N ILE A 15 -6.75 8.30 -4.69
CA ILE A 15 -6.55 9.18 -5.85
C ILE A 15 -7.46 10.42 -5.78
N ALA A 16 -8.73 10.22 -5.43
CA ALA A 16 -9.70 11.31 -5.36
C ALA A 16 -9.41 12.31 -4.23
N LEU A 17 -8.89 11.83 -3.10
CA LEU A 17 -8.63 12.66 -1.92
C LEU A 17 -7.20 13.19 -1.85
N ASP A 18 -6.22 12.60 -2.57
CA ASP A 18 -4.81 13.01 -2.54
C ASP A 18 -4.58 14.51 -2.73
N PRO A 19 -5.31 15.25 -3.61
CA PRO A 19 -5.12 16.68 -3.74
C PRO A 19 -5.38 17.50 -2.47
N TRP A 20 -6.19 16.96 -1.57
CA TRP A 20 -6.66 17.61 -0.34
C TRP A 20 -5.99 17.06 0.92
N MET A 21 -5.25 15.94 0.79
CA MET A 21 -4.62 15.25 1.91
C MET A 21 -3.20 15.78 2.19
N PRO A 22 -2.76 15.75 3.47
CA PRO A 22 -1.38 16.09 3.82
C PRO A 22 -0.38 15.12 3.18
N ARG A 23 0.75 15.67 2.71
CA ARG A 23 1.88 14.91 2.16
C ARG A 23 3.21 15.56 2.56
N THR A 24 4.27 14.76 2.58
CA THR A 24 5.61 15.20 3.01
C THR A 24 6.53 15.58 1.85
N GLY A 25 6.21 15.17 0.61
CA GLY A 25 7.03 15.41 -0.58
C GLY A 25 6.34 16.29 -1.63
N ALA A 26 7.15 16.84 -2.53
CA ALA A 26 6.65 17.55 -3.70
C ALA A 26 5.99 16.57 -4.71
N ARG A 27 5.11 17.11 -5.57
CA ARG A 27 4.52 16.37 -6.70
C ARG A 27 5.45 16.45 -7.91
N ASP A 28 6.55 15.68 -7.87
CA ASP A 28 7.44 15.55 -9.01
C ASP A 28 6.81 14.58 -10.02
N ASN A 29 6.50 15.08 -11.21
CA ASN A 29 5.89 14.30 -12.28
C ASN A 29 6.90 13.87 -13.36
N THR A 30 8.18 13.83 -13.03
CA THR A 30 9.23 13.35 -13.93
C THR A 30 9.02 11.87 -14.23
N PHE A 31 9.17 11.49 -15.51
CA PHE A 31 9.04 10.09 -15.91
C PHE A 31 10.19 9.24 -15.32
N PRO A 32 9.92 8.30 -14.40
CA PRO A 32 10.96 7.65 -13.60
C PRO A 32 11.79 6.62 -14.38
N PHE A 33 11.37 6.25 -15.61
CA PHE A 33 12.04 5.25 -16.46
C PHE A 33 12.80 5.85 -17.63
N ALA A 34 12.95 7.18 -17.71
CA ALA A 34 13.60 7.87 -18.81
C ALA A 34 14.98 7.27 -19.13
N THR A 35 15.86 7.16 -18.14
CA THR A 35 17.21 6.60 -18.31
C THR A 35 17.20 5.16 -18.83
N ALA A 36 16.25 4.33 -18.37
CA ALA A 36 16.15 2.96 -18.87
C ALA A 36 15.73 2.92 -20.35
N PHE A 37 14.87 3.84 -20.80
CA PHE A 37 14.49 3.95 -22.21
C PHE A 37 15.60 4.54 -23.08
N GLU A 38 16.48 5.38 -22.54
CA GLU A 38 17.70 5.85 -23.22
C GLU A 38 18.64 4.69 -23.56
N LEU A 39 18.67 3.64 -22.73
CA LEU A 39 19.43 2.42 -22.97
C LEU A 39 18.77 1.49 -24.00
N GLY A 40 17.51 1.75 -24.36
CA GLY A 40 16.74 1.01 -25.36
C GLY A 40 15.35 0.60 -24.90
N MET A 41 14.55 0.14 -25.85
CA MET A 41 13.15 -0.27 -25.61
C MET A 41 13.04 -1.43 -24.59
N VAL A 42 13.91 -2.44 -24.71
CA VAL A 42 13.86 -3.63 -23.82
C VAL A 42 14.17 -3.27 -22.37
N PRO A 43 15.27 -2.55 -22.03
CA PRO A 43 15.51 -2.08 -20.67
C PRO A 43 14.36 -1.23 -20.11
N GLY A 44 13.80 -0.33 -20.93
CA GLY A 44 12.67 0.50 -20.52
C GLY A 44 11.43 -0.33 -20.13
N ILE A 45 11.04 -1.28 -20.96
CA ILE A 45 9.89 -2.17 -20.69
C ILE A 45 10.16 -3.04 -19.45
N LEU A 46 11.36 -3.62 -19.34
CA LEU A 46 11.71 -4.44 -18.18
C LEU A 46 11.67 -3.64 -16.89
N SER A 47 12.11 -2.38 -16.88
CA SER A 47 12.07 -1.51 -15.70
C SER A 47 10.64 -1.29 -15.23
N ILE A 48 9.69 -1.04 -16.14
CA ILE A 48 8.26 -0.94 -15.81
C ILE A 48 7.74 -2.28 -15.26
N ALA A 49 8.07 -3.40 -15.93
CA ALA A 49 7.61 -4.72 -15.50
C ALA A 49 8.10 -5.09 -14.09
N PHE A 50 9.38 -4.86 -13.80
CA PHE A 50 9.96 -5.09 -12.46
C PHE A 50 9.32 -4.18 -11.40
N ARG A 51 9.10 -2.90 -11.72
CA ARG A 51 8.40 -1.98 -10.80
C ARG A 51 6.98 -2.46 -10.52
N MET A 52 6.24 -2.85 -11.57
CA MET A 52 4.89 -3.41 -11.43
C MET A 52 4.88 -4.66 -10.56
N PHE A 53 5.77 -5.62 -10.83
CA PHE A 53 5.88 -6.84 -10.03
C PHE A 53 6.20 -6.51 -8.55
N GLY A 54 7.17 -5.63 -8.33
CA GLY A 54 7.51 -5.17 -6.97
C GLY A 54 6.31 -4.56 -6.25
N ALA A 55 5.65 -3.59 -6.88
CA ALA A 55 4.53 -2.86 -6.28
C ALA A 55 3.30 -3.74 -6.05
N VAL A 56 2.97 -4.65 -6.98
CA VAL A 56 1.71 -5.42 -6.92
C VAL A 56 1.84 -6.74 -6.17
N VAL A 57 3.04 -7.34 -6.15
CA VAL A 57 3.24 -8.66 -5.54
C VAL A 57 4.12 -8.56 -4.30
N VAL A 58 5.34 -8.03 -4.45
CA VAL A 58 6.33 -8.08 -3.36
C VAL A 58 5.95 -7.15 -2.21
N VAL A 59 5.65 -5.89 -2.49
CA VAL A 59 5.33 -4.88 -1.48
C VAL A 59 4.11 -5.30 -0.63
N PRO A 60 2.95 -5.69 -1.19
CA PRO A 60 1.82 -6.12 -0.39
C PRO A 60 2.11 -7.33 0.52
N VAL A 61 2.92 -8.27 0.04
CA VAL A 61 3.29 -9.45 0.85
C VAL A 61 4.17 -9.03 2.02
N VAL A 62 5.25 -8.31 1.75
CA VAL A 62 6.23 -7.91 2.78
C VAL A 62 5.59 -6.94 3.78
N GLU A 63 4.87 -5.94 3.30
CA GLU A 63 4.27 -4.93 4.16
C GLU A 63 3.16 -5.50 5.04
N GLU A 64 2.26 -6.32 4.52
CA GLU A 64 1.19 -6.86 5.36
C GLU A 64 1.70 -7.89 6.37
N LEU A 65 2.74 -8.65 6.04
CA LEU A 65 3.44 -9.49 7.02
C LEU A 65 4.06 -8.65 8.13
N PHE A 66 4.70 -7.54 7.79
CA PHE A 66 5.32 -6.66 8.77
C PHE A 66 4.29 -5.90 9.60
N TRP A 67 3.38 -5.15 8.94
CA TRP A 67 2.45 -4.26 9.64
C TRP A 67 1.38 -5.01 10.43
N ARG A 68 0.70 -5.98 9.82
CA ARG A 68 -0.45 -6.69 10.40
C ARG A 68 -0.05 -8.04 11.00
N GLY A 69 0.90 -8.73 10.39
CA GLY A 69 1.41 -10.00 10.88
C GLY A 69 2.31 -9.87 12.10
N PHE A 70 3.19 -8.87 12.10
CA PHE A 70 4.19 -8.66 13.15
C PHE A 70 3.89 -7.46 14.04
N LEU A 71 4.04 -6.21 13.55
CA LEU A 71 4.04 -5.02 14.39
C LEU A 71 2.74 -4.83 15.18
N MET A 72 1.60 -4.94 14.50
CA MET A 72 0.29 -4.77 15.13
C MET A 72 0.07 -5.76 16.29
N ARG A 73 0.62 -6.97 16.17
CA ARG A 73 0.51 -8.01 17.20
C ARG A 73 1.56 -7.83 18.31
N THR A 74 2.78 -7.42 17.96
CA THR A 74 3.86 -7.15 18.92
C THR A 74 3.52 -6.00 19.87
N ILE A 75 2.79 -4.97 19.40
CA ILE A 75 2.31 -3.87 20.27
C ILE A 75 1.31 -4.38 21.30
N ILE A 76 0.56 -5.44 21.01
CA ILE A 76 -0.36 -6.07 21.97
C ILE A 76 0.43 -6.89 23.00
N LYS A 77 1.37 -7.72 22.52
CA LYS A 77 2.19 -8.61 23.35
C LYS A 77 3.52 -8.89 22.65
N PRO A 78 4.69 -8.84 23.35
CA PRO A 78 6.00 -9.14 22.75
C PRO A 78 6.04 -10.51 22.06
N GLU A 79 5.43 -11.54 22.65
CA GLU A 79 5.27 -12.88 22.06
C GLU A 79 4.12 -12.85 21.03
N PHE A 80 4.34 -12.12 19.94
CA PHE A 80 3.30 -11.79 18.95
C PHE A 80 2.63 -13.04 18.32
N GLU A 81 3.34 -14.19 18.30
CA GLU A 81 2.80 -15.45 17.78
C GLU A 81 1.61 -15.96 18.59
N GLU A 82 1.54 -15.62 19.86
CA GLU A 82 0.42 -15.99 20.74
C GLU A 82 -0.82 -15.10 20.54
N VAL A 83 -0.67 -13.95 19.89
CA VAL A 83 -1.78 -13.05 19.58
C VAL A 83 -2.51 -13.54 18.33
N PRO A 84 -3.79 -13.91 18.37
CA PRO A 84 -4.53 -14.35 17.19
C PRO A 84 -4.55 -13.29 16.08
N LEU A 85 -4.50 -13.75 14.82
CA LEU A 85 -4.62 -12.84 13.68
C LEU A 85 -5.92 -12.04 13.75
N GLY A 86 -5.83 -10.74 13.45
CA GLY A 86 -6.98 -9.84 13.44
C GLY A 86 -7.52 -9.47 14.82
N THR A 87 -6.75 -9.70 15.90
CA THR A 87 -7.08 -9.18 17.23
C THR A 87 -7.10 -7.66 17.17
N PHE A 88 -8.24 -7.06 17.52
CA PHE A 88 -8.38 -5.62 17.62
C PHE A 88 -8.00 -5.13 19.01
N GLN A 89 -7.05 -4.21 19.07
CA GLN A 89 -6.71 -3.46 20.28
C GLN A 89 -6.43 -2.01 19.84
N PRO A 90 -7.12 -1.01 20.41
CA PRO A 90 -7.09 0.37 19.90
C PRO A 90 -5.69 0.95 19.74
N LEU A 91 -4.84 0.85 20.76
CA LEU A 91 -3.47 1.39 20.71
C LEU A 91 -2.69 0.76 19.56
N SER A 92 -2.67 -0.57 19.48
CA SER A 92 -1.99 -1.33 18.44
C SER A 92 -2.50 -0.94 17.04
N PHE A 93 -3.81 -0.86 16.87
CA PHE A 93 -4.45 -0.49 15.60
C PHE A 93 -4.02 0.89 15.11
N TYR A 94 -4.15 1.91 15.96
CA TYR A 94 -3.84 3.29 15.57
C TYR A 94 -2.34 3.55 15.46
N VAL A 95 -1.51 3.00 16.35
CA VAL A 95 -0.03 3.14 16.25
C VAL A 95 0.48 2.49 14.97
N THR A 96 0.01 1.30 14.62
CA THR A 96 0.39 0.64 13.36
C THR A 96 -0.08 1.45 12.15
N THR A 97 -1.28 2.01 12.19
CA THR A 97 -1.79 2.87 11.09
C THR A 97 -0.95 4.12 10.91
N VAL A 98 -0.59 4.80 12.01
CA VAL A 98 0.27 6.00 11.95
C VAL A 98 1.67 5.63 11.46
N ALA A 99 2.27 4.56 11.97
CA ALA A 99 3.59 4.10 11.55
C ALA A 99 3.62 3.73 10.06
N PHE A 100 2.58 3.05 9.57
CA PHE A 100 2.39 2.78 8.14
C PHE A 100 2.33 4.07 7.32
N ALA A 101 1.57 5.05 7.77
CA ALA A 101 1.41 6.31 7.06
C ALA A 101 2.72 7.13 7.02
N LEU A 102 3.51 7.11 8.09
CA LEU A 102 4.76 7.89 8.21
C LEU A 102 5.85 7.46 7.23
N VAL A 103 5.81 6.24 6.71
CA VAL A 103 6.75 5.77 5.69
C VAL A 103 6.32 6.10 4.25
N HIS A 104 5.16 6.74 4.08
CA HIS A 104 4.63 7.14 2.78
C HIS A 104 4.70 8.65 2.59
N VAL A 105 5.03 9.08 1.37
CA VAL A 105 5.02 10.50 0.99
C VAL A 105 3.60 11.07 1.07
N GLU A 106 2.61 10.31 0.64
CA GLU A 106 1.18 10.62 0.69
C GLU A 106 0.57 10.28 2.07
N PHE A 107 1.14 10.84 3.13
CA PHE A 107 0.81 10.55 4.52
C PHE A 107 -0.71 10.50 4.80
N GLY A 108 -1.46 11.47 4.30
CA GLY A 108 -2.91 11.55 4.53
C GLY A 108 -3.66 10.40 3.87
N SER A 109 -3.39 10.11 2.60
CA SER A 109 -4.01 9.01 1.85
C SER A 109 -3.57 7.66 2.41
N ALA A 110 -2.30 7.53 2.81
CA ALA A 110 -1.77 6.33 3.45
C ALA A 110 -2.41 6.07 4.82
N THR A 111 -2.74 7.11 5.59
CA THR A 111 -3.50 6.98 6.84
C THR A 111 -4.86 6.36 6.58
N LEU A 112 -5.59 6.87 5.58
CA LEU A 112 -6.91 6.33 5.22
C LEU A 112 -6.82 4.88 4.76
N PHE A 113 -5.86 4.57 3.89
CA PHE A 113 -5.61 3.19 3.47
C PHE A 113 -5.25 2.28 4.63
N GLY A 114 -4.39 2.73 5.54
CA GLY A 114 -4.00 2.01 6.75
C GLY A 114 -5.17 1.65 7.65
N LEU A 115 -6.13 2.58 7.82
CA LEU A 115 -7.38 2.35 8.56
C LEU A 115 -8.24 1.28 7.87
N ILE A 116 -8.44 1.37 6.55
CA ILE A 116 -9.23 0.41 5.77
C ILE A 116 -8.59 -0.98 5.84
N ALA A 117 -7.29 -1.09 5.60
CA ALA A 117 -6.57 -2.36 5.61
C ALA A 117 -6.53 -2.99 7.01
N GLY A 118 -6.29 -2.18 8.06
CA GLY A 118 -6.34 -2.61 9.45
C GLY A 118 -7.73 -3.11 9.86
N TRP A 119 -8.78 -2.36 9.51
CA TRP A 119 -10.16 -2.78 9.74
C TRP A 119 -10.48 -4.10 9.02
N TRP A 120 -10.09 -4.22 7.75
CA TRP A 120 -10.32 -5.45 6.97
C TRP A 120 -9.57 -6.65 7.56
N PHE A 121 -8.33 -6.43 8.05
CA PHE A 121 -7.58 -7.45 8.76
C PHE A 121 -8.31 -7.93 10.03
N CYS A 122 -8.77 -7.01 10.86
CA CYS A 122 -9.53 -7.34 12.07
C CYS A 122 -10.85 -8.07 11.75
N ARG A 123 -11.51 -7.69 10.66
CA ARG A 123 -12.78 -8.27 10.22
C ARG A 123 -12.63 -9.68 9.65
N THR A 124 -11.57 -9.93 8.87
CA THR A 124 -11.34 -11.20 8.17
C THR A 124 -10.43 -12.16 8.93
N LYS A 125 -9.64 -11.65 9.87
CA LYS A 125 -8.60 -12.39 10.60
C LYS A 125 -7.64 -13.12 9.65
N SER A 126 -7.37 -12.55 8.47
CA SER A 126 -6.61 -13.20 7.41
C SER A 126 -5.59 -12.26 6.78
N ILE A 127 -4.31 -12.57 6.94
CA ILE A 127 -3.21 -11.88 6.27
C ILE A 127 -3.38 -11.94 4.74
N ARG A 128 -3.78 -13.09 4.19
CA ARG A 128 -4.01 -13.22 2.75
C ARG A 128 -5.09 -12.28 2.25
N ALA A 129 -6.15 -12.08 3.03
CA ALA A 129 -7.24 -11.18 2.64
C ALA A 129 -6.76 -9.73 2.52
N VAL A 130 -5.88 -9.27 3.43
CA VAL A 130 -5.35 -7.91 3.37
C VAL A 130 -4.25 -7.76 2.33
N MET A 131 -3.42 -8.78 2.09
CA MET A 131 -2.48 -8.81 0.96
C MET A 131 -3.20 -8.65 -0.39
N ILE A 132 -4.31 -9.36 -0.59
CA ILE A 132 -5.13 -9.24 -1.81
C ILE A 132 -5.74 -7.85 -1.94
N LEU A 133 -6.21 -7.25 -0.85
CA LEU A 133 -6.71 -5.88 -0.83
C LEU A 133 -5.61 -4.90 -1.28
N HIS A 134 -4.43 -5.00 -0.67
CA HIS A 134 -3.28 -4.14 -0.94
C HIS A 134 -2.77 -4.32 -2.39
N ALA A 135 -2.61 -5.57 -2.84
CA ALA A 135 -2.21 -5.87 -4.22
C ALA A 135 -3.19 -5.30 -5.25
N ALA A 136 -4.50 -5.41 -5.00
CA ALA A 136 -5.52 -4.84 -5.89
C ALA A 136 -5.48 -3.31 -5.90
N ALA A 137 -5.24 -2.67 -4.76
CA ALA A 137 -5.05 -1.22 -4.68
C ALA A 137 -3.82 -0.77 -5.48
N ASN A 138 -2.67 -1.43 -5.28
CA ASN A 138 -1.44 -1.10 -5.99
C ASN A 138 -1.55 -1.35 -7.49
N LEU A 139 -2.24 -2.42 -7.91
CA LEU A 139 -2.52 -2.66 -9.32
C LEU A 139 -3.39 -1.55 -9.92
N GLY A 140 -4.45 -1.16 -9.21
CA GLY A 140 -5.32 -0.05 -9.63
C GLY A 140 -4.56 1.27 -9.74
N LEU A 141 -3.68 1.57 -8.78
CA LEU A 141 -2.81 2.75 -8.82
C LEU A 141 -1.86 2.70 -10.00
N ALA A 142 -1.19 1.57 -10.21
CA ALA A 142 -0.26 1.40 -11.31
C ALA A 142 -0.93 1.59 -12.68
N VAL A 143 -2.11 1.01 -12.88
CA VAL A 143 -2.91 1.23 -14.11
C VAL A 143 -3.26 2.71 -14.26
N TYR A 144 -3.73 3.36 -13.19
CA TYR A 144 -4.05 4.78 -13.22
C TYR A 144 -2.84 5.64 -13.62
N VAL A 145 -1.68 5.42 -12.99
CA VAL A 145 -0.45 6.19 -13.26
C VAL A 145 0.02 5.98 -14.70
N LEU A 146 0.01 4.75 -15.20
CA LEU A 146 0.40 4.44 -16.60
C LEU A 146 -0.52 5.12 -17.62
N LEU A 147 -1.82 5.24 -17.33
CA LEU A 147 -2.80 5.86 -18.22
C LEU A 147 -2.75 7.39 -18.16
N THR A 148 -2.58 7.96 -16.95
CA THR A 148 -2.67 9.41 -16.73
C THR A 148 -1.32 10.12 -16.71
N ARG A 149 -0.22 9.37 -16.57
CA ARG A 149 1.15 9.86 -16.41
C ARG A 149 1.35 10.72 -15.15
N ASN A 150 0.56 10.49 -14.11
CA ASN A 150 0.71 11.12 -12.80
C ASN A 150 1.80 10.39 -11.99
N TRP A 151 3.06 10.50 -12.44
CA TRP A 151 4.20 9.75 -11.91
C TRP A 151 4.48 10.04 -10.44
N PHE A 152 4.07 11.18 -9.92
CA PHE A 152 4.24 11.54 -8.51
C PHE A 152 3.48 10.63 -7.53
N LEU A 153 2.59 9.77 -8.01
CA LEU A 153 1.89 8.76 -7.22
C LEU A 153 2.55 7.37 -7.28
N TRP A 154 3.74 7.28 -7.90
CA TRP A 154 4.37 5.97 -8.12
C TRP A 154 5.65 5.77 -7.35
#